data_f04f1685f4f0cbe121f2757395bcca90
#
_entry.id   f04f1685f4f0cbe121f2757395bcca90
#
_cell.length_a   1.000
_cell.length_b   1.000
_cell.length_c   1.000
_cell.angle_alpha   90.00
_cell.angle_beta   90.00
_cell.angle_gamma   90.00
#
_symmetry.space_group_name_H-M   'P 1'
#
loop_
_entity.id
_entity.type
_entity.pdbx_description
1 polymer ?
#
loop_
_entity_poly.entity_id
_entity_poly.type
_entity_poly.pdbx_seq_one_letter_code
_entity_poly.pdbx_strand_id
1 'polypeptide(L)'
;PLDGERVGEMVYIDLLNRARHSVHIITPYLILDGELETALRFAAERGVDVHLILPGKPDKVFAYALAKTHYLPLLSSGVKISEWTPGFTHAKVMIMDGQEAVVGTINLDYRSLYHHFENAVWMRGVDCLPRIEADFQDTLAQCRTVEPTRQSVWQGKKLLHLVGMVLKFIAPLI
;
A
#
# COMPACT_ATOMS: atom_id res chain seq x y z
N PRO A 1 12.07 -17.39 3.92
CA PRO A 1 11.34 -18.58 3.47
C PRO A 1 12.31 -19.67 3.05
N LEU A 2 11.89 -20.93 3.21
CA LEU A 2 12.71 -22.10 2.83
C LEU A 2 12.52 -22.46 1.34
N ASP A 3 11.54 -21.85 0.70
CA ASP A 3 11.28 -21.93 -0.74
C ASP A 3 11.58 -20.59 -1.40
N GLY A 4 11.89 -20.60 -2.69
CA GLY A 4 12.14 -19.39 -3.48
C GLY A 4 10.87 -18.72 -4.00
N GLU A 5 9.68 -19.11 -3.51
CA GLU A 5 8.40 -18.62 -4.02
C GLU A 5 7.92 -17.37 -3.26
N ARG A 6 7.58 -16.33 -4.00
CA ARG A 6 7.05 -15.05 -3.50
C ARG A 6 5.54 -14.98 -3.66
N VAL A 7 4.83 -15.97 -3.10
CA VAL A 7 3.39 -16.16 -3.34
C VAL A 7 2.57 -14.90 -3.01
N GLY A 8 2.83 -14.25 -1.87
CA GLY A 8 2.09 -13.05 -1.47
C GLY A 8 2.24 -11.89 -2.45
N GLU A 9 3.47 -11.63 -2.90
CA GLU A 9 3.76 -10.59 -3.89
C GLU A 9 3.13 -10.92 -5.24
N MET A 10 3.27 -12.17 -5.71
CA MET A 10 2.71 -12.62 -6.99
C MET A 10 1.18 -12.47 -7.01
N VAL A 11 0.50 -12.79 -5.91
CA VAL A 11 -0.96 -12.59 -5.79
C VAL A 11 -1.32 -11.10 -5.89
N TYR A 12 -0.58 -10.21 -5.21
CA TYR A 12 -0.85 -8.78 -5.29
C TYR A 12 -0.60 -8.22 -6.69
N ILE A 13 0.49 -8.62 -7.34
CA ILE A 13 0.79 -8.21 -8.72
C ILE A 13 -0.26 -8.74 -9.69
N ASP A 14 -0.71 -10.00 -9.52
CA ASP A 14 -1.76 -10.58 -10.37
C ASP A 14 -3.08 -9.81 -10.23
N LEU A 15 -3.51 -9.49 -9.01
CA LEU A 15 -4.71 -8.68 -8.78
C LEU A 15 -4.61 -7.30 -9.42
N LEU A 16 -3.47 -6.60 -9.26
CA LEU A 16 -3.21 -5.31 -9.89
C LEU A 16 -3.27 -5.38 -11.43
N ASN A 17 -2.69 -6.43 -12.01
CA ASN A 17 -2.65 -6.62 -13.46
C ASN A 17 -4.03 -6.96 -14.05
N ARG A 18 -4.88 -7.68 -13.32
CA ARG A 18 -6.24 -8.07 -13.75
C ARG A 18 -7.31 -7.02 -13.48
N ALA A 19 -7.06 -6.09 -12.57
CA ALA A 19 -8.00 -5.03 -12.20
C ALA A 19 -8.46 -4.21 -13.41
N ARG A 20 -9.76 -3.91 -13.46
CA ARG A 20 -10.40 -3.14 -14.53
C ARG A 20 -11.01 -1.84 -14.06
N HIS A 21 -11.43 -1.76 -12.81
CA HIS A 21 -12.16 -0.61 -12.28
C HIS A 21 -11.48 0.00 -11.06
N SER A 22 -11.19 -0.79 -10.04
CA SER A 22 -10.64 -0.28 -8.79
C SER A 22 -9.71 -1.29 -8.09
N VAL A 23 -8.71 -0.75 -7.39
CA VAL A 23 -7.91 -1.49 -6.40
C VAL A 23 -7.80 -0.63 -5.15
N HIS A 24 -8.41 -1.09 -4.06
CA HIS A 24 -8.42 -0.42 -2.78
C HIS A 24 -7.53 -1.17 -1.79
N ILE A 25 -6.59 -0.47 -1.17
CA ILE A 25 -5.58 -1.09 -0.31
C ILE A 25 -5.50 -0.35 1.03
N ILE A 26 -5.51 -1.11 2.13
CA ILE A 26 -5.10 -0.62 3.45
C ILE A 26 -3.85 -1.38 3.85
N THR A 27 -2.78 -0.66 4.18
CA THR A 27 -1.54 -1.26 4.67
C THR A 27 -0.83 -0.35 5.68
N PRO A 28 -0.22 -0.89 6.76
CA PRO A 28 0.53 -0.07 7.70
C PRO A 28 1.88 0.41 7.17
N TYR A 29 2.49 -0.35 6.25
CA TYR A 29 3.81 -0.09 5.70
C TYR A 29 3.78 -0.10 4.17
N LEU A 30 4.56 0.79 3.57
CA LEU A 30 4.70 0.94 2.12
C LEU A 30 6.21 1.04 1.81
N ILE A 31 6.86 -0.11 1.68
CA ILE A 31 8.29 -0.23 1.38
C ILE A 31 8.41 -1.14 0.17
N LEU A 32 8.09 -0.58 -0.99
CA LEU A 32 7.91 -1.32 -2.23
C LEU A 32 9.25 -1.67 -2.86
N ASP A 33 9.30 -2.84 -3.47
CA ASP A 33 10.27 -3.14 -4.52
C ASP A 33 9.86 -2.53 -5.88
N GLY A 34 10.70 -2.73 -6.88
CA GLY A 34 10.45 -2.18 -8.21
C GLY A 34 9.29 -2.84 -8.95
N GLU A 35 9.04 -4.13 -8.71
CA GLU A 35 8.01 -4.92 -9.39
C GLU A 35 6.61 -4.48 -8.92
N LEU A 36 6.40 -4.40 -7.61
CA LEU A 36 5.12 -4.01 -7.03
C LEU A 36 4.85 -2.49 -7.22
N GLU A 37 5.89 -1.62 -7.12
CA GLU A 37 5.74 -0.20 -7.43
C GLU A 37 5.31 -0.02 -8.90
N THR A 38 5.92 -0.76 -9.82
CA THR A 38 5.57 -0.72 -11.25
C THR A 38 4.14 -1.22 -11.48
N ALA A 39 3.72 -2.30 -10.83
CA ALA A 39 2.37 -2.84 -10.97
C ALA A 39 1.29 -1.86 -10.48
N LEU A 40 1.51 -1.19 -9.34
CA LEU A 40 0.60 -0.16 -8.82
C LEU A 40 0.47 1.03 -9.78
N ARG A 41 1.60 1.53 -10.26
CA ARG A 41 1.63 2.65 -11.22
C ARG A 41 0.96 2.27 -12.52
N PHE A 42 1.29 1.11 -13.07
CA PHE A 42 0.75 0.64 -14.34
C PHE A 42 -0.77 0.43 -14.26
N ALA A 43 -1.30 -0.08 -13.15
CA ALA A 43 -2.73 -0.20 -12.94
C ALA A 43 -3.42 1.19 -13.01
N ALA A 44 -2.87 2.19 -12.30
CA ALA A 44 -3.41 3.55 -12.33
C ALA A 44 -3.29 4.20 -13.72
N GLU A 45 -2.15 4.04 -14.40
CA GLU A 45 -1.92 4.56 -15.77
C GLU A 45 -2.87 3.93 -16.80
N ARG A 46 -3.37 2.71 -16.57
CA ARG A 46 -4.43 2.08 -17.37
C ARG A 46 -5.84 2.62 -17.08
N GLY A 47 -5.99 3.52 -16.11
CA GLY A 47 -7.28 4.09 -15.72
C GLY A 47 -8.00 3.35 -14.59
N VAL A 48 -7.34 2.39 -13.92
CA VAL A 48 -7.88 1.75 -12.71
C VAL A 48 -7.80 2.73 -11.54
N ASP A 49 -8.87 2.85 -10.75
CA ASP A 49 -8.88 3.64 -9.52
C ASP A 49 -8.08 2.93 -8.42
N VAL A 50 -6.77 3.21 -8.36
CA VAL A 50 -5.89 2.65 -7.33
C VAL A 50 -5.82 3.60 -6.15
N HIS A 51 -6.31 3.17 -4.97
CA HIS A 51 -6.35 3.99 -3.77
C HIS A 51 -5.74 3.28 -2.56
N LEU A 52 -4.70 3.88 -1.98
CA LEU A 52 -4.01 3.38 -0.80
C LEU A 52 -4.40 4.19 0.44
N ILE A 53 -4.73 3.50 1.52
CA ILE A 53 -4.86 4.08 2.87
C ILE A 53 -3.66 3.64 3.71
N LEU A 54 -2.97 4.62 4.27
CA LEU A 54 -1.77 4.45 5.10
C LEU A 54 -1.95 5.15 6.46
N PRO A 55 -1.19 4.79 7.51
CA PRO A 55 -1.27 5.49 8.78
C PRO A 55 -0.84 6.95 8.66
N GLY A 56 -1.66 7.87 9.17
CA GLY A 56 -1.28 9.28 9.34
C GLY A 56 -0.37 9.50 10.56
N LYS A 57 -0.46 8.59 11.55
CA LYS A 57 0.39 8.57 12.75
C LYS A 57 1.22 7.28 12.73
N PRO A 58 2.53 7.36 12.49
CA PRO A 58 3.38 6.17 12.42
C PRO A 58 3.69 5.59 13.81
N ASP A 59 3.86 4.26 13.86
CA ASP A 59 4.48 3.54 14.98
C ASP A 59 6.01 3.57 14.89
N LYS A 60 6.55 3.53 13.65
CA LYS A 60 7.98 3.51 13.34
C LYS A 60 8.34 4.66 12.40
N VAL A 61 9.07 5.64 12.92
CA VAL A 61 9.44 6.85 12.18
C VAL A 61 10.26 6.53 10.92
N PHE A 62 11.15 5.54 10.98
CA PHE A 62 11.98 5.15 9.84
C PHE A 62 11.16 4.52 8.72
N ALA A 63 10.25 3.59 9.03
CA ALA A 63 9.35 2.98 8.06
C ALA A 63 8.45 4.03 7.40
N TYR A 64 7.97 5.00 8.19
CA TYR A 64 7.17 6.12 7.68
C TYR A 64 7.98 7.03 6.74
N ALA A 65 9.23 7.36 7.11
CA ALA A 65 10.10 8.14 6.25
C ALA A 65 10.36 7.45 4.91
N LEU A 66 10.57 6.13 4.94
CA LEU A 66 10.80 5.32 3.76
C LEU A 66 9.52 5.23 2.90
N ALA A 67 8.35 4.98 3.50
CA ALA A 67 7.06 4.98 2.81
C ALA A 67 6.83 6.29 2.02
N LYS A 68 7.15 7.44 2.63
CA LYS A 68 7.01 8.76 1.99
C LYS A 68 7.84 8.91 0.71
N THR A 69 8.92 8.16 0.54
CA THR A 69 9.73 8.22 -0.70
C THR A 69 9.00 7.64 -1.91
N HIS A 70 8.03 6.73 -1.69
CA HIS A 70 7.20 6.14 -2.74
C HIS A 70 5.98 7.00 -3.11
N TYR A 71 5.59 7.96 -2.25
CA TYR A 71 4.35 8.72 -2.46
C TYR A 71 4.36 9.52 -3.78
N LEU A 72 5.39 10.34 -4.01
CA LEU A 72 5.42 11.18 -5.21
C LEU A 72 5.43 10.38 -6.52
N PRO A 73 6.24 9.32 -6.68
CA PRO A 73 6.17 8.46 -7.86
C PRO A 73 4.78 7.86 -8.09
N LEU A 74 4.15 7.33 -7.04
CA LEU A 74 2.81 6.74 -7.13
C LEU A 74 1.74 7.79 -7.47
N LEU A 75 1.70 8.91 -6.74
CA LEU A 75 0.76 10.01 -6.99
C LEU A 75 0.89 10.57 -8.41
N SER A 76 2.13 10.67 -8.94
CA SER A 76 2.39 11.17 -10.29
C SER A 76 1.88 10.24 -11.39
N SER A 77 1.70 8.95 -11.09
CA SER A 77 1.11 7.96 -12.00
C SER A 77 -0.42 7.84 -11.85
N GLY A 78 -1.04 8.65 -10.97
CA GLY A 78 -2.49 8.62 -10.76
C GLY A 78 -2.96 7.75 -9.60
N VAL A 79 -2.05 7.09 -8.89
CA VAL A 79 -2.40 6.38 -7.64
C VAL A 79 -2.84 7.40 -6.59
N LYS A 80 -3.97 7.17 -5.94
CA LYS A 80 -4.46 8.00 -4.83
C LYS A 80 -3.87 7.50 -3.51
N ILE A 81 -3.48 8.42 -2.64
CA ILE A 81 -2.97 8.11 -1.31
C ILE A 81 -3.71 8.94 -0.28
N SER A 82 -4.22 8.27 0.75
CA SER A 82 -4.88 8.89 1.89
C SER A 82 -4.26 8.41 3.20
N GLU A 83 -4.13 9.30 4.16
CA GLU A 83 -3.57 9.01 5.48
C GLU A 83 -4.68 9.02 6.54
N TRP A 84 -4.87 7.87 7.19
CA TRP A 84 -5.82 7.73 8.28
C TRP A 84 -5.35 8.51 9.52
N THR A 85 -6.14 9.48 9.95
CA THR A 85 -5.73 10.46 10.96
C THR A 85 -6.07 10.10 12.41
N PRO A 86 -7.09 9.27 12.72
CA PRO A 86 -7.48 8.98 14.10
C PRO A 86 -6.38 8.27 14.90
N GLY A 87 -5.56 7.41 14.26
CA GLY A 87 -4.54 6.65 14.96
C GLY A 87 -3.56 5.94 14.03
N PHE A 88 -3.13 4.75 14.45
CA PHE A 88 -2.33 3.83 13.65
C PHE A 88 -3.22 2.69 13.13
N THR A 89 -3.45 2.64 11.80
CA THR A 89 -4.12 1.50 11.18
C THR A 89 -3.12 0.37 10.94
N HIS A 90 -3.51 -0.87 11.26
CA HIS A 90 -2.67 -2.05 11.06
C HIS A 90 -3.34 -3.13 10.19
N ALA A 91 -4.43 -2.80 9.52
CA ALA A 91 -5.08 -3.69 8.55
C ALA A 91 -4.18 -3.92 7.33
N LYS A 92 -4.28 -5.10 6.73
CA LYS A 92 -3.68 -5.46 5.44
C LYS A 92 -4.80 -6.06 4.60
N VAL A 93 -5.31 -5.23 3.74
CA VAL A 93 -6.45 -5.53 2.88
C VAL A 93 -6.14 -5.02 1.47
N MET A 94 -6.40 -5.84 0.47
CA MET A 94 -6.49 -5.41 -0.94
C MET A 94 -7.83 -5.88 -1.49
N ILE A 95 -8.56 -4.98 -2.12
CA ILE A 95 -9.85 -5.25 -2.77
C ILE A 95 -9.70 -4.90 -4.24
N MET A 96 -10.09 -5.80 -5.14
CA MET A 96 -10.07 -5.61 -6.58
C MET A 96 -11.49 -5.65 -7.15
N ASP A 97 -11.89 -4.59 -7.82
CA ASP A 97 -13.17 -4.44 -8.53
C ASP A 97 -14.42 -4.78 -7.68
N GLY A 98 -14.29 -4.76 -6.35
CA GLY A 98 -15.34 -5.19 -5.41
C GLY A 98 -15.69 -6.69 -5.50
N GLN A 99 -14.93 -7.48 -6.26
CA GLN A 99 -15.21 -8.89 -6.55
C GLN A 99 -14.18 -9.86 -5.96
N GLU A 100 -12.99 -9.39 -5.68
CA GLU A 100 -11.94 -10.16 -5.04
C GLU A 100 -11.32 -9.36 -3.89
N ALA A 101 -10.87 -10.04 -2.85
CA ALA A 101 -10.12 -9.42 -1.78
C ALA A 101 -9.05 -10.35 -1.21
N VAL A 102 -7.95 -9.78 -0.76
CA VAL A 102 -6.95 -10.43 0.09
C VAL A 102 -6.94 -9.76 1.45
N VAL A 103 -7.14 -10.52 2.51
CA VAL A 103 -7.12 -10.06 3.89
C VAL A 103 -6.22 -10.96 4.71
N GLY A 104 -5.27 -10.38 5.45
CA GLY A 104 -4.35 -11.20 6.25
C GLY A 104 -3.26 -10.40 6.94
N THR A 105 -2.05 -10.97 6.94
CA THR A 105 -0.90 -10.41 7.65
C THR A 105 0.13 -9.74 6.72
N ILE A 106 0.01 -9.90 5.38
CA ILE A 106 1.00 -9.46 4.40
C ILE A 106 0.98 -7.95 4.24
N ASN A 107 2.03 -7.25 4.70
CA ASN A 107 2.23 -5.83 4.41
C ASN A 107 2.80 -5.62 3.00
N LEU A 108 2.72 -4.39 2.51
CA LEU A 108 3.46 -3.97 1.30
C LEU A 108 4.89 -3.53 1.69
N ASP A 109 5.67 -4.48 2.23
CA ASP A 109 7.07 -4.27 2.60
C ASP A 109 7.93 -5.51 2.30
N TYR A 110 9.25 -5.31 2.18
CA TYR A 110 10.19 -6.39 1.87
C TYR A 110 10.14 -7.56 2.87
N ARG A 111 9.91 -7.28 4.15
CA ARG A 111 9.90 -8.33 5.17
C ARG A 111 8.72 -9.27 4.97
N SER A 112 7.53 -8.73 4.74
CA SER A 112 6.33 -9.54 4.49
C SER A 112 6.39 -10.27 3.15
N LEU A 113 6.93 -9.62 2.11
CA LEU A 113 6.92 -10.17 0.75
C LEU A 113 8.04 -11.20 0.52
N TYR A 114 9.20 -11.08 1.24
CA TYR A 114 10.39 -11.88 0.94
C TYR A 114 10.94 -12.68 2.11
N HIS A 115 10.69 -12.29 3.38
CA HIS A 115 11.44 -12.81 4.51
C HIS A 115 10.59 -13.48 5.59
N HIS A 116 9.34 -13.10 5.73
CA HIS A 116 8.45 -13.62 6.76
C HIS A 116 7.52 -14.70 6.23
N PHE A 117 7.10 -15.59 7.15
CA PHE A 117 5.92 -16.41 6.94
C PHE A 117 4.69 -15.54 7.23
N GLU A 118 3.82 -15.43 6.24
CA GLU A 118 2.59 -14.64 6.33
C GLU A 118 1.37 -15.54 6.09
N ASN A 119 0.21 -15.08 6.54
CA ASN A 119 -1.05 -15.80 6.32
C ASN A 119 -2.09 -14.81 5.77
N ALA A 120 -2.70 -15.15 4.66
CA ALA A 120 -3.77 -14.36 4.08
C ALA A 120 -4.83 -15.26 3.44
N VAL A 121 -6.05 -14.74 3.41
CA VAL A 121 -7.16 -15.35 2.70
C VAL A 121 -7.42 -14.55 1.44
N TRP A 122 -7.32 -15.19 0.29
CA TRP A 122 -7.81 -14.66 -0.97
C TRP A 122 -9.25 -15.13 -1.18
N MET A 123 -10.15 -14.17 -1.39
CA MET A 123 -11.58 -14.38 -1.53
C MET A 123 -12.06 -13.89 -2.89
N ARG A 124 -12.98 -14.61 -3.50
CA ARG A 124 -13.59 -14.25 -4.77
C ARG A 124 -15.07 -14.60 -4.78
N GLY A 125 -15.92 -13.64 -5.18
CA GLY A 125 -17.36 -13.87 -5.35
C GLY A 125 -18.08 -14.32 -4.09
N VAL A 126 -17.63 -13.86 -2.90
CA VAL A 126 -18.23 -14.22 -1.61
C VAL A 126 -19.04 -13.06 -1.02
N ASP A 127 -20.04 -13.37 -0.20
CA ASP A 127 -21.03 -12.40 0.33
C ASP A 127 -20.43 -11.34 1.27
N CYS A 128 -19.22 -11.55 1.80
CA CYS A 128 -18.57 -10.58 2.69
C CYS A 128 -17.85 -9.43 1.94
N LEU A 129 -17.59 -9.55 0.63
CA LEU A 129 -16.86 -8.54 -0.13
C LEU A 129 -17.47 -7.13 -0.05
N PRO A 130 -18.80 -6.93 -0.18
CA PRO A 130 -19.40 -5.61 -0.03
C PRO A 130 -19.16 -4.99 1.36
N ARG A 131 -19.05 -5.83 2.42
CA ARG A 131 -18.77 -5.35 3.77
C ARG A 131 -17.32 -4.93 3.93
N ILE A 132 -16.38 -5.65 3.30
CA ILE A 132 -14.95 -5.28 3.29
C ILE A 132 -14.76 -3.96 2.54
N GLU A 133 -15.45 -3.78 1.41
CA GLU A 133 -15.44 -2.52 0.67
C GLU A 133 -16.05 -1.37 1.49
N ALA A 134 -17.17 -1.60 2.18
CA ALA A 134 -17.77 -0.59 3.05
C ALA A 134 -16.82 -0.15 4.18
N ASP A 135 -16.10 -1.09 4.81
CA ASP A 135 -15.09 -0.80 5.82
C ASP A 135 -13.94 0.05 5.27
N PHE A 136 -13.52 -0.21 4.02
CA PHE A 136 -12.54 0.65 3.33
C PHE A 136 -13.08 2.06 3.17
N GLN A 137 -14.31 2.23 2.72
CA GLN A 137 -14.93 3.55 2.49
C GLN A 137 -15.13 4.32 3.81
N ASP A 138 -15.57 3.64 4.87
CA ASP A 138 -15.72 4.23 6.21
C ASP A 138 -14.37 4.66 6.79
N THR A 139 -13.31 3.90 6.52
CA THR A 139 -11.93 4.26 6.88
C THR A 139 -11.47 5.46 6.08
N LEU A 140 -11.71 5.47 4.76
CA LEU A 140 -11.36 6.56 3.85
C LEU A 140 -11.98 7.89 4.26
N ALA A 141 -13.24 7.87 4.70
CA ALA A 141 -13.96 9.08 5.16
C ALA A 141 -13.26 9.79 6.34
N GLN A 142 -12.38 9.09 7.07
CA GLN A 142 -11.60 9.61 8.19
C GLN A 142 -10.15 9.96 7.82
N CYS A 143 -9.82 9.87 6.53
CA CYS A 143 -8.45 10.09 6.05
C CYS A 143 -8.25 11.53 5.57
N ARG A 144 -6.99 11.93 5.60
CA ARG A 144 -6.49 13.11 4.91
C ARG A 144 -5.95 12.70 3.53
N THR A 145 -6.46 13.26 2.47
CA THR A 145 -5.92 13.07 1.12
C THR A 145 -4.52 13.69 1.00
N VAL A 146 -3.61 13.00 0.32
CA VAL A 146 -2.25 13.47 0.03
C VAL A 146 -2.19 13.97 -1.41
N GLU A 147 -1.89 15.26 -1.59
CA GLU A 147 -1.72 15.86 -2.91
C GLU A 147 -0.35 15.54 -3.51
N PRO A 148 -0.20 15.51 -4.86
CA PRO A 148 1.06 15.20 -5.55
C PRO A 148 2.09 16.33 -5.47
N THR A 149 2.30 16.87 -4.28
CA THR A 149 3.26 17.94 -4.01
C THR A 149 4.22 17.55 -2.89
N ARG A 150 5.48 18.00 -2.99
CA ARG A 150 6.46 17.80 -1.91
C ARG A 150 5.96 18.35 -0.57
N GLN A 151 5.23 19.46 -0.59
CA GLN A 151 4.68 20.07 0.62
C GLN A 151 3.64 19.17 1.27
N SER A 152 2.72 18.60 0.51
CA SER A 152 1.68 17.68 1.02
C SER A 152 2.30 16.38 1.55
N VAL A 153 3.25 15.80 0.82
CA VAL A 153 3.92 14.54 1.18
C VAL A 153 4.74 14.71 2.46
N TRP A 154 5.64 15.67 2.49
CA TRP A 154 6.62 15.81 3.58
C TRP A 154 6.20 16.75 4.70
N GLN A 155 5.15 17.57 4.49
CA GLN A 155 4.62 18.52 5.47
C GLN A 155 5.72 19.43 6.09
N GLY A 156 6.70 19.83 5.27
CA GLY A 156 7.82 20.65 5.72
C GLY A 156 8.92 19.92 6.53
N LYS A 157 8.81 18.61 6.76
CA LYS A 157 9.76 17.80 7.54
C LYS A 157 11.02 17.46 6.72
N LYS A 158 11.90 18.44 6.49
CA LYS A 158 13.11 18.30 5.66
C LYS A 158 14.06 17.19 6.16
N LEU A 159 14.24 17.07 7.48
CA LEU A 159 15.09 16.02 8.06
C LEU A 159 14.52 14.61 7.79
N LEU A 160 13.20 14.45 7.92
CA LEU A 160 12.52 13.19 7.63
C LEU A 160 12.70 12.79 6.15
N HIS A 161 12.65 13.77 5.26
CA HIS A 161 12.92 13.57 3.83
C HIS A 161 14.34 13.04 3.60
N LEU A 162 15.36 13.68 4.19
CA LEU A 162 16.75 13.23 4.07
C LEU A 162 16.93 11.81 4.61
N VAL A 163 16.35 11.51 5.77
CA VAL A 163 16.38 10.16 6.37
C VAL A 163 15.74 9.14 5.42
N GLY A 164 14.57 9.42 4.87
CA GLY A 164 13.89 8.53 3.92
C GLY A 164 14.73 8.26 2.67
N MET A 165 15.37 9.27 2.12
CA MET A 165 16.25 9.12 0.95
C MET A 165 17.46 8.22 1.24
N VAL A 166 18.10 8.35 2.40
CA VAL A 166 19.21 7.49 2.81
C VAL A 166 18.73 6.05 3.04
N LEU A 167 17.60 5.87 3.74
CA LEU A 167 17.03 4.55 4.02
C LEU A 167 16.64 3.79 2.76
N LYS A 168 16.29 4.48 1.67
CA LYS A 168 15.91 3.83 0.41
C LYS A 168 17.03 2.94 -0.16
N PHE A 169 18.30 3.26 0.11
CA PHE A 169 19.44 2.43 -0.33
C PHE A 169 19.56 1.11 0.46
N ILE A 170 19.02 1.05 1.66
CA ILE A 170 19.10 -0.15 2.52
C ILE A 170 17.72 -0.79 2.73
N ALA A 171 16.71 -0.33 2.01
CA ALA A 171 15.33 -0.81 2.13
C ALA A 171 15.18 -2.35 2.05
N PRO A 172 15.91 -3.08 1.17
CA PRO A 172 15.84 -4.54 1.12
C PRO A 172 16.35 -5.25 2.38
N LEU A 173 17.04 -4.54 3.27
CA LEU A 173 17.64 -5.08 4.51
C LEU A 173 16.80 -4.75 5.76
N ILE A 174 15.76 -3.93 5.62
CA ILE A 174 14.89 -3.46 6.70
C ILE A 174 13.51 -4.13 6.59
#